data_f132fcaf8cc88e6c743d118be60853bf
#
_entry.id   f132fcaf8cc88e6c743d118be60853bf
#
_cell.length_a   1.000
_cell.length_b   1.000
_cell.length_c   1.000
_cell.angle_alpha   90.00
_cell.angle_beta   90.00
_cell.angle_gamma   90.00
#
_symmetry.space_group_name_H-M   'P 1'
#
loop_
_entity.id
_entity.type
_entity.pdbx_description
1 polymer ?
#
loop_
_entity_poly.entity_id
_entity_poly.type
_entity_poly.pdbx_seq_one_letter_code
_entity_poly.pdbx_strand_id
1 'polypeptide(L)'
;MSFSFRSATLLVAGLMGIAGVATAAAASHGSDPRLMAGASAMCLAHAPALVALHAAWPAMRTAPLAALLLALGTALFAGDLVFRHFSGHGLFPMSAPTGGMTMMAGWLAVALGAFLTRREG
;
A
#
# COMPACT_ATOMS: atom_id res chain seq x y z
N MET A 1 -7.85 22.94 -11.90
CA MET A 1 -7.89 21.96 -10.79
C MET A 1 -6.44 21.62 -10.42
N SER A 2 -6.09 21.81 -9.16
CA SER A 2 -4.76 21.43 -8.68
C SER A 2 -4.78 19.97 -8.19
N PHE A 3 -3.76 19.22 -8.54
CA PHE A 3 -3.55 17.85 -8.11
C PHE A 3 -2.95 17.87 -6.70
N SER A 4 -3.69 17.35 -5.72
CA SER A 4 -3.30 17.39 -4.31
C SER A 4 -2.70 16.06 -3.86
N PHE A 5 -2.06 16.06 -2.69
CA PHE A 5 -1.59 14.83 -2.05
C PHE A 5 -2.75 13.86 -1.78
N ARG A 6 -3.91 14.39 -1.40
CA ARG A 6 -5.13 13.59 -1.23
C ARG A 6 -5.55 12.93 -2.55
N SER A 7 -5.51 13.67 -3.66
CA SER A 7 -5.80 13.13 -5.00
C SER A 7 -4.78 12.08 -5.42
N ALA A 8 -3.50 12.29 -5.10
CA ALA A 8 -2.43 11.32 -5.35
C ALA A 8 -2.70 10.00 -4.64
N THR A 9 -3.22 10.05 -3.41
CA THR A 9 -3.57 8.86 -2.64
C THR A 9 -4.62 8.01 -3.38
N LEU A 10 -5.62 8.66 -3.96
CA LEU A 10 -6.65 7.95 -4.73
C LEU A 10 -6.10 7.36 -6.01
N LEU A 11 -5.22 8.08 -6.71
CA LEU A 11 -4.54 7.56 -7.90
C LEU A 11 -3.72 6.31 -7.57
N VAL A 12 -2.91 6.38 -6.52
CA VAL A 12 -2.09 5.23 -6.07
C VAL A 12 -2.99 4.06 -5.67
N ALA A 13 -4.10 4.32 -4.98
CA ALA A 13 -5.07 3.27 -4.63
C ALA A 13 -5.58 2.53 -5.88
N GLY A 14 -5.95 3.27 -6.92
CA GLY A 14 -6.42 2.68 -8.17
C GLY A 14 -5.35 1.85 -8.87
N LEU A 15 -4.12 2.38 -8.98
CA LEU A 15 -3.00 1.66 -9.57
C LEU A 15 -2.65 0.41 -8.77
N MET A 16 -2.69 0.50 -7.45
CA MET A 16 -2.43 -0.63 -6.55
C MET A 16 -3.51 -1.71 -6.69
N GLY A 17 -4.76 -1.31 -6.87
CA GLY A 17 -5.85 -2.25 -7.14
C GLY A 17 -5.63 -3.01 -8.46
N ILE A 18 -5.23 -2.32 -9.52
CA ILE A 18 -4.89 -2.93 -10.81
C ILE A 18 -3.73 -3.92 -10.62
N ALA A 19 -2.67 -3.50 -9.93
CA ALA A 19 -1.51 -4.34 -9.67
C ALA A 19 -1.90 -5.59 -8.87
N GLY A 20 -2.79 -5.44 -7.89
CA GLY A 20 -3.29 -6.55 -7.09
C GLY A 20 -4.03 -7.60 -7.90
N VAL A 21 -4.91 -7.17 -8.80
CA VAL A 21 -5.65 -8.08 -9.68
C VAL A 21 -4.71 -8.73 -10.69
N ALA A 22 -3.79 -7.96 -11.29
CA ALA A 22 -2.82 -8.47 -12.25
C ALA A 22 -1.89 -9.52 -11.64
N THR A 23 -1.40 -9.29 -10.42
CA THR A 23 -0.54 -10.26 -9.72
C THR A 23 -1.30 -11.50 -9.26
N ALA A 24 -2.58 -11.36 -8.91
CA ALA A 24 -3.45 -12.51 -8.63
C ALA A 24 -3.60 -13.40 -9.89
N ALA A 25 -3.82 -12.79 -11.04
CA ALA A 25 -3.91 -13.51 -12.31
C ALA A 25 -2.58 -14.20 -12.64
N ALA A 26 -1.46 -13.50 -12.47
CA ALA A 26 -0.12 -14.06 -12.69
C ALA A 26 0.15 -15.27 -11.77
N ALA A 27 -0.27 -15.18 -10.50
CA ALA A 27 -0.12 -16.28 -9.54
C ALA A 27 -0.89 -17.54 -10.00
N SER A 28 -2.05 -17.35 -10.63
CA SER A 28 -2.89 -18.47 -11.09
C SER A 28 -2.31 -19.22 -12.29
N HIS A 29 -1.41 -18.61 -13.03
CA HIS A 29 -0.85 -19.17 -14.27
C HIS A 29 0.62 -19.59 -14.13
N GLY A 30 1.24 -19.40 -12.97
CA GLY A 30 2.65 -19.73 -12.75
C GLY A 30 2.85 -21.07 -12.04
N SER A 31 4.07 -21.61 -12.14
CA SER A 31 4.47 -22.85 -11.44
C SER A 31 4.74 -22.61 -9.96
N ASP A 32 5.12 -21.40 -9.57
CA ASP A 32 5.30 -21.00 -8.16
C ASP A 32 4.51 -19.70 -7.91
N PRO A 33 3.27 -19.83 -7.39
CA PRO A 33 2.41 -18.65 -7.20
C PRO A 33 2.76 -17.83 -5.97
N ARG A 34 3.66 -18.28 -5.11
CA ARG A 34 3.85 -17.75 -3.76
C ARG A 34 4.19 -16.27 -3.73
N LEU A 35 5.14 -15.82 -4.54
CA LEU A 35 5.57 -14.42 -4.56
C LEU A 35 4.49 -13.49 -5.15
N MET A 36 3.91 -13.90 -6.27
CA MET A 36 2.86 -13.11 -6.92
C MET A 36 1.59 -13.06 -6.09
N ALA A 37 1.22 -14.16 -5.44
CA ALA A 37 0.08 -14.20 -4.52
C ALA A 37 0.30 -13.29 -3.31
N GLY A 38 1.53 -13.25 -2.77
CA GLY A 38 1.89 -12.34 -1.68
C GLY A 38 1.80 -10.88 -2.08
N ALA A 39 2.32 -10.53 -3.26
CA ALA A 39 2.21 -9.18 -3.79
C ALA A 39 0.75 -8.78 -3.99
N SER A 40 -0.06 -9.68 -4.56
CA SER A 40 -1.49 -9.46 -4.76
C SER A 40 -2.22 -9.21 -3.43
N ALA A 41 -1.98 -10.06 -2.44
CA ALA A 41 -2.63 -9.94 -1.12
C ALA A 41 -2.36 -8.57 -0.50
N MET A 42 -1.11 -8.10 -0.54
CA MET A 42 -0.76 -6.79 0.02
C MET A 42 -1.36 -5.63 -0.78
N CYS A 43 -1.31 -5.68 -2.09
CA CYS A 43 -1.92 -4.65 -2.93
C CYS A 43 -3.43 -4.57 -2.73
N LEU A 44 -4.12 -5.72 -2.72
CA LEU A 44 -5.58 -5.75 -2.58
C LEU A 44 -6.05 -5.41 -1.16
N ALA A 45 -5.23 -5.63 -0.14
CA ALA A 45 -5.53 -5.20 1.23
C ALA A 45 -5.34 -3.69 1.38
N HIS A 46 -4.33 -3.11 0.76
CA HIS A 46 -3.95 -1.71 0.99
C HIS A 46 -4.59 -0.73 0.01
N ALA A 47 -4.99 -1.16 -1.19
CA ALA A 47 -5.72 -0.30 -2.12
C ALA A 47 -7.04 0.22 -1.51
N PRO A 48 -7.93 -0.65 -0.96
CA PRO A 48 -9.12 -0.14 -0.28
C PRO A 48 -8.80 0.70 0.96
N ALA A 49 -7.71 0.39 1.68
CA ALA A 49 -7.29 1.20 2.82
C ALA A 49 -6.96 2.64 2.38
N LEU A 50 -6.27 2.80 1.25
CA LEU A 50 -5.97 4.13 0.71
C LEU A 50 -7.23 4.87 0.26
N VAL A 51 -8.19 4.16 -0.34
CA VAL A 51 -9.51 4.75 -0.68
C VAL A 51 -10.20 5.26 0.59
N ALA A 52 -10.18 4.45 1.65
CA ALA A 52 -10.78 4.81 2.93
C ALA A 52 -10.07 6.04 3.54
N LEU A 53 -8.75 6.11 3.48
CA LEU A 53 -7.99 7.27 3.96
C LEU A 53 -8.31 8.53 3.15
N HIS A 54 -8.44 8.38 1.82
CA HIS A 54 -8.88 9.50 0.97
C HIS A 54 -10.24 10.04 1.42
N ALA A 55 -11.19 9.15 1.71
CA ALA A 55 -12.51 9.54 2.18
C ALA A 55 -12.47 10.16 3.59
N ALA A 56 -11.65 9.62 4.49
CA ALA A 56 -11.52 10.07 5.87
C ALA A 56 -10.64 11.32 6.03
N TRP A 57 -10.00 11.79 4.99
CA TRP A 57 -8.96 12.83 5.03
C TRP A 57 -9.37 14.08 5.81
N PRO A 58 -10.58 14.64 5.60
CA PRO A 58 -10.95 15.87 6.30
C PRO A 58 -11.09 15.69 7.82
N ALA A 59 -11.47 14.50 8.27
CA ALA A 59 -11.72 14.22 9.68
C ALA A 59 -10.50 13.65 10.42
N MET A 60 -9.58 13.02 9.70
CA MET A 60 -8.50 12.25 10.30
C MET A 60 -7.15 12.96 10.13
N ARG A 61 -6.59 13.47 11.23
CA ARG A 61 -5.31 14.23 11.19
C ARG A 61 -4.14 13.40 10.68
N THR A 62 -4.13 12.11 10.97
CA THR A 62 -3.03 11.21 10.58
C THR A 62 -3.21 10.62 9.18
N ALA A 63 -4.30 10.93 8.48
CA ALA A 63 -4.57 10.37 7.16
C ALA A 63 -3.43 10.60 6.15
N PRO A 64 -2.83 11.80 6.03
CA PRO A 64 -1.72 12.00 5.10
C PRO A 64 -0.50 11.13 5.41
N LEU A 65 -0.11 11.06 6.67
CA LEU A 65 1.03 10.23 7.08
C LEU A 65 0.74 8.75 6.90
N ALA A 66 -0.45 8.30 7.30
CA ALA A 66 -0.87 6.91 7.12
C ALA A 66 -0.88 6.53 5.63
N ALA A 67 -1.44 7.39 4.78
CA ALA A 67 -1.49 7.15 3.34
C ALA A 67 -0.09 7.04 2.74
N LEU A 68 0.82 7.94 3.11
CA LEU A 68 2.20 7.91 2.64
C LEU A 68 2.90 6.61 3.04
N LEU A 69 2.82 6.23 4.31
CA LEU A 69 3.49 5.04 4.84
C LEU A 69 2.90 3.76 4.25
N LEU A 70 1.59 3.67 4.14
CA LEU A 70 0.94 2.49 3.55
C LEU A 70 1.25 2.37 2.06
N ALA A 71 1.24 3.48 1.32
CA ALA A 71 1.55 3.48 -0.11
C ALA A 71 3.01 3.09 -0.37
N LEU A 72 3.96 3.73 0.33
CA LEU A 72 5.38 3.44 0.16
C LEU A 72 5.73 2.02 0.62
N GLY A 73 5.20 1.61 1.78
CA GLY A 73 5.46 0.28 2.33
C GLY A 73 4.93 -0.82 1.43
N THR A 74 3.71 -0.67 0.91
CA THR A 74 3.11 -1.64 0.00
C THR A 74 3.87 -1.68 -1.33
N ALA A 75 4.22 -0.53 -1.89
CA ALA A 75 4.97 -0.45 -3.14
C ALA A 75 6.33 -1.15 -3.01
N LEU A 76 7.04 -0.92 -1.92
CA LEU A 76 8.33 -1.53 -1.67
C LEU A 76 8.20 -3.03 -1.45
N PHE A 77 7.26 -3.46 -0.62
CA PHE A 77 7.05 -4.88 -0.31
C PHE A 77 6.59 -5.65 -1.55
N ALA A 78 5.51 -5.21 -2.18
CA ALA A 78 4.96 -5.88 -3.37
C ALA A 78 5.92 -5.77 -4.56
N GLY A 79 6.55 -4.61 -4.74
CA GLY A 79 7.55 -4.40 -5.78
C GLY A 79 8.74 -5.34 -5.63
N ASP A 80 9.21 -5.56 -4.40
CA ASP A 80 10.28 -6.53 -4.14
C ASP A 80 9.86 -7.95 -4.51
N LEU A 81 8.67 -8.37 -4.14
CA LEU A 81 8.17 -9.72 -4.46
C LEU A 81 8.04 -9.93 -5.97
N VAL A 82 7.51 -8.94 -6.69
CA VAL A 82 7.39 -9.01 -8.15
C VAL A 82 8.77 -9.05 -8.79
N PHE A 83 9.68 -8.19 -8.36
CA PHE A 83 11.05 -8.16 -8.87
C PHE A 83 11.77 -9.49 -8.61
N ARG A 84 11.60 -10.04 -7.41
CA ARG A 84 12.17 -11.34 -7.02
C ARG A 84 11.63 -12.48 -7.88
N HIS A 85 10.34 -12.41 -8.24
CA HIS A 85 9.72 -13.43 -9.11
C HIS A 85 10.40 -13.49 -10.48
N PHE A 86 10.73 -12.33 -11.07
CA PHE A 86 11.32 -12.26 -12.40
C PHE A 86 12.85 -12.36 -12.41
N SER A 87 13.53 -11.87 -11.38
CA SER A 87 15.00 -11.78 -11.37
C SER A 87 15.68 -12.83 -10.47
N GLY A 88 14.92 -13.44 -9.55
CA GLY A 88 15.47 -14.40 -8.59
C GLY A 88 16.08 -13.78 -7.35
N HIS A 89 16.17 -12.44 -7.27
CA HIS A 89 16.69 -11.73 -6.09
C HIS A 89 15.87 -10.48 -5.79
N GLY A 90 15.98 -9.95 -4.57
CA GLY A 90 15.25 -8.76 -4.14
C GLY A 90 15.83 -7.48 -4.75
N LEU A 91 15.10 -6.37 -4.55
CA LEU A 91 15.52 -5.04 -5.01
C LEU A 91 16.83 -4.60 -4.34
N PHE A 92 16.93 -4.80 -3.04
CA PHE A 92 18.12 -4.54 -2.22
C PHE A 92 18.01 -5.37 -0.94
N PRO A 93 19.12 -5.54 -0.17
CA PRO A 93 19.05 -6.28 1.09
C PRO A 93 18.01 -5.69 2.03
N MET A 94 17.13 -6.53 2.59
CA MET A 94 16.07 -6.15 3.54
C MET A 94 14.94 -5.31 2.95
N SER A 95 14.78 -5.26 1.61
CA SER A 95 13.74 -4.43 0.98
C SER A 95 12.32 -4.86 1.38
N ALA A 96 12.00 -6.14 1.35
CA ALA A 96 10.67 -6.61 1.75
C ALA A 96 10.40 -6.40 3.25
N PRO A 97 11.32 -6.75 4.18
CA PRO A 97 11.14 -6.40 5.59
C PRO A 97 10.98 -4.91 5.84
N THR A 98 11.74 -4.06 5.15
CA THR A 98 11.62 -2.61 5.26
C THR A 98 10.22 -2.15 4.82
N GLY A 99 9.73 -2.68 3.70
CA GLY A 99 8.36 -2.39 3.24
C GLY A 99 7.31 -2.81 4.25
N GLY A 100 7.45 -4.01 4.80
CA GLY A 100 6.55 -4.52 5.86
C GLY A 100 6.55 -3.66 7.10
N MET A 101 7.72 -3.24 7.57
CA MET A 101 7.85 -2.35 8.73
C MET A 101 7.21 -0.99 8.44
N THR A 102 7.39 -0.47 7.24
CA THR A 102 6.78 0.80 6.82
C THR A 102 5.26 0.69 6.80
N MET A 103 4.70 -0.41 6.30
CA MET A 103 3.25 -0.65 6.37
C MET A 103 2.75 -0.71 7.81
N MET A 104 3.46 -1.38 8.71
CA MET A 104 3.08 -1.43 10.14
C MET A 104 3.08 -0.03 10.75
N ALA A 105 4.07 0.79 10.43
CA ALA A 105 4.10 2.19 10.87
C ALA A 105 2.89 2.97 10.33
N GLY A 106 2.48 2.71 9.09
CA GLY A 106 1.27 3.29 8.51
C GLY A 106 0.00 2.89 9.26
N TRP A 107 -0.12 1.63 9.62
CA TRP A 107 -1.25 1.15 10.43
C TRP A 107 -1.23 1.71 11.84
N LEU A 108 -0.06 1.91 12.41
CA LEU A 108 0.07 2.62 13.69
C LEU A 108 -0.45 4.06 13.56
N ALA A 109 -0.13 4.76 12.47
CA ALA A 109 -0.66 6.10 12.21
C ALA A 109 -2.19 6.09 12.09
N VAL A 110 -2.77 5.05 11.47
CA VAL A 110 -4.23 4.87 11.45
C VAL A 110 -4.79 4.74 12.87
N ALA A 111 -4.18 3.88 13.69
CA ALA A 111 -4.61 3.67 15.08
C ALA A 111 -4.53 4.96 15.90
N LEU A 112 -3.45 5.72 15.74
CA LEU A 112 -3.28 7.01 16.43
C LEU A 112 -4.30 8.05 15.98
N GLY A 113 -4.86 7.90 14.78
CA GLY A 113 -5.94 8.75 14.29
C GLY A 113 -7.18 8.72 15.17
N ALA A 114 -7.40 7.63 15.92
CA ALA A 114 -8.52 7.53 16.86
C ALA A 114 -8.44 8.58 17.98
N PHE A 115 -7.23 9.02 18.33
CA PHE A 115 -7.00 9.99 19.40
C PHE A 115 -6.75 11.41 18.87
N LEU A 116 -6.52 11.56 17.57
CA LEU A 116 -6.10 12.79 16.92
C LEU A 116 -7.10 13.16 15.81
N THR A 117 -8.39 13.11 16.13
CA THR A 117 -9.43 13.51 15.19
C THR A 117 -9.49 15.03 15.08
N ARG A 118 -9.81 15.53 13.89
CA ARG A 118 -10.05 16.94 13.69
C ARG A 118 -11.40 17.30 14.29
N ARG A 119 -11.44 18.34 15.13
CA ARG A 119 -12.71 18.87 15.63
C ARG A 119 -13.41 19.63 14.51
N GLU A 120 -14.68 19.31 14.30
CA GLU A 120 -15.54 20.16 13.50
C GLU A 120 -15.76 21.45 14.29
N GLY A 121 -15.26 22.54 13.74
CA GLY A 121 -15.37 23.86 14.34
C GLY A 121 -16.62 24.57 13.94
#